data_ff7d643119feeef796b91e1da7a33d0f
#
_entry.id   ff7d643119feeef796b91e1da7a33d0f
#
_cell.length_a   1.000
_cell.length_b   1.000
_cell.length_c   1.000
_cell.angle_alpha   90.00
_cell.angle_beta   90.00
_cell.angle_gamma   90.00
#
_symmetry.space_group_name_H-M   'P 1'
#
loop_
_entity.id
_entity.type
_entity.pdbx_description
1 polymer ?
#
loop_
_entity_poly.entity_id
_entity_poly.type
_entity_poly.pdbx_seq_one_letter_code
_entity_poly.pdbx_strand_id
1 'polypeptide(L)'
;MIEGHGDDLYRYDNIKMNFSSNIYNGTDLSALNAYLCTRLDAIRTYPEPSAASLEQMIALECGISPDEVLVTSGAVDAIYLIAQTYRHEGTCHILQPTFREYEDACRVFGYQESEDGALCWLCNPNNPTGDVLAAEDVLALAERHRLLIVDQSYEDYTVAPLLRPADVVGRDNVILLHSMTKRYAVPGLRLGYVTASSAIISRLREQYRPWAINALSLEAGKWLVQRGVTAIPDLPSYLAETQRLRAMLNEVEGIEAHDTLTNFFLCTIRQTTAARLKEYLAHEHGILIRDASNFTGLTPHHFRIATQSPAENDALVAAIMNYVLN
;
A
#
# COMPACT_ATOMS: atom_id res chain seq x y z
N MET A 1 7.71 -2.90 15.63
CA MET A 1 6.76 -1.80 15.36
C MET A 1 7.35 -0.63 14.57
N ILE A 2 8.49 -0.06 14.91
CA ILE A 2 9.05 1.12 14.19
C ILE A 2 10.18 0.72 13.23
N GLU A 3 10.79 -0.42 13.42
CA GLU A 3 11.90 -0.93 12.61
C GLU A 3 11.43 -1.93 11.55
N GLY A 4 12.13 -1.95 10.42
CA GLY A 4 11.91 -2.94 9.36
C GLY A 4 10.82 -2.58 8.34
N HIS A 5 10.38 -1.31 8.29
CA HIS A 5 9.51 -0.83 7.21
C HIS A 5 10.31 -0.58 5.93
N GLY A 6 9.62 -0.63 4.78
CA GLY A 6 10.18 -0.21 3.49
C GLY A 6 10.35 1.30 3.43
N ASP A 7 11.04 1.76 2.39
CA ASP A 7 11.30 3.19 2.13
C ASP A 7 12.08 3.87 3.27
N ASP A 8 13.11 3.19 3.75
CA ASP A 8 14.05 3.69 4.77
C ASP A 8 15.11 4.65 4.19
N LEU A 9 14.70 5.46 3.20
CA LEU A 9 15.50 6.46 2.51
C LEU A 9 16.25 7.39 3.49
N TYR A 10 15.64 7.70 4.63
CA TYR A 10 16.22 8.56 5.68
C TYR A 10 17.48 7.99 6.34
N ARG A 11 17.85 6.73 6.06
CA ARG A 11 19.08 6.07 6.55
C ARG A 11 20.28 6.25 5.62
N TYR A 12 20.06 6.78 4.40
CA TYR A 12 21.06 6.85 3.34
C TYR A 12 21.17 8.26 2.78
N ASP A 13 22.39 8.78 2.62
CA ASP A 13 22.60 10.16 2.19
C ASP A 13 22.58 10.39 0.66
N ASN A 14 22.77 9.36 -0.16
CA ASN A 14 23.02 9.51 -1.60
C ASN A 14 22.18 8.60 -2.50
N ILE A 15 20.96 8.29 -2.12
CA ILE A 15 20.07 7.48 -2.96
C ILE A 15 19.59 8.31 -4.15
N LYS A 16 19.82 7.78 -5.35
CA LYS A 16 19.42 8.38 -6.63
C LYS A 16 18.21 7.66 -7.24
N MET A 17 18.07 6.34 -6.97
CA MET A 17 17.03 5.49 -7.52
C MET A 17 16.40 4.67 -6.40
N ASN A 18 15.09 4.87 -6.18
CA ASN A 18 14.37 4.22 -5.07
C ASN A 18 13.42 3.14 -5.59
N PHE A 19 13.85 1.88 -5.56
CA PHE A 19 13.04 0.69 -5.86
C PHE A 19 12.38 0.07 -4.62
N SER A 20 12.61 0.63 -3.43
CA SER A 20 12.04 0.16 -2.16
C SER A 20 10.61 0.62 -1.93
N SER A 21 10.27 1.80 -2.43
CA SER A 21 8.93 2.36 -2.37
C SER A 21 8.06 1.81 -3.53
N ASN A 22 6.88 1.29 -3.22
CA ASN A 22 5.93 0.82 -4.23
C ASN A 22 5.08 1.99 -4.78
N ILE A 23 5.73 3.08 -5.12
CA ILE A 23 5.09 4.30 -5.62
C ILE A 23 5.68 4.62 -7.00
N TYR A 24 4.85 5.07 -7.92
CA TYR A 24 5.30 5.57 -9.20
C TYR A 24 6.05 6.90 -9.03
N ASN A 25 7.35 6.92 -9.31
CA ASN A 25 8.20 8.11 -9.10
C ASN A 25 8.11 9.15 -10.24
N GLY A 26 7.51 8.79 -11.37
CA GLY A 26 7.37 9.68 -12.53
C GLY A 26 6.23 10.71 -12.43
N THR A 27 5.53 10.79 -11.30
CA THR A 27 4.38 11.69 -11.13
C THR A 27 4.83 13.14 -11.01
N ASP A 28 4.29 14.00 -11.88
CA ASP A 28 4.46 15.45 -11.75
C ASP A 28 3.49 16.04 -10.71
N LEU A 29 4.03 16.45 -9.57
CA LEU A 29 3.29 17.07 -8.48
C LEU A 29 3.30 18.61 -8.53
N SER A 30 3.84 19.24 -9.57
CA SER A 30 4.00 20.71 -9.66
C SER A 30 2.67 21.44 -9.53
N ALA A 31 1.61 20.95 -10.15
CA ALA A 31 0.28 21.55 -10.07
C ALA A 31 -0.34 21.44 -8.65
N LEU A 32 -0.16 20.28 -7.98
CA LEU A 32 -0.57 20.11 -6.58
C LEU A 32 0.21 21.04 -5.66
N ASN A 33 1.54 21.12 -5.84
CA ASN A 33 2.40 21.98 -5.04
C ASN A 33 1.99 23.47 -5.20
N ALA A 34 1.75 23.91 -6.44
CA ALA A 34 1.26 25.28 -6.69
C ALA A 34 -0.09 25.54 -6.00
N TYR A 35 -1.02 24.59 -6.06
CA TYR A 35 -2.31 24.70 -5.37
C TYR A 35 -2.10 24.80 -3.85
N LEU A 36 -1.31 23.91 -3.24
CA LEU A 36 -1.07 23.91 -1.80
C LEU A 36 -0.41 25.20 -1.33
N CYS A 37 0.49 25.80 -2.13
CA CYS A 37 1.06 27.12 -1.82
C CYS A 37 -0.03 28.19 -1.67
N THR A 38 -1.14 28.14 -2.41
CA THR A 38 -2.27 29.05 -2.25
C THR A 38 -3.15 28.76 -1.03
N ARG A 39 -2.96 27.62 -0.38
CA ARG A 39 -3.75 27.12 0.76
C ARG A 39 -2.98 27.10 2.09
N LEU A 40 -1.78 27.63 2.14
CA LEU A 40 -0.95 27.62 3.36
C LEU A 40 -1.64 28.26 4.56
N ASP A 41 -2.51 29.24 4.37
CA ASP A 41 -3.28 29.86 5.45
C ASP A 41 -4.27 28.90 6.14
N ALA A 42 -4.62 27.76 5.53
CA ALA A 42 -5.45 26.74 6.15
C ALA A 42 -4.86 26.18 7.47
N ILE A 43 -3.54 26.29 7.67
CA ILE A 43 -2.89 25.85 8.91
C ILE A 43 -3.25 26.72 10.14
N ARG A 44 -3.89 27.88 9.94
CA ARG A 44 -4.22 28.82 11.03
C ARG A 44 -5.50 28.45 11.79
N THR A 45 -6.30 27.55 11.24
CA THR A 45 -7.58 27.11 11.81
C THR A 45 -7.65 25.60 11.90
N TYR A 46 -8.46 25.09 12.85
CA TYR A 46 -8.77 23.67 12.87
C TYR A 46 -9.50 23.27 11.58
N PRO A 47 -9.13 22.12 10.98
CA PRO A 47 -9.92 21.56 9.87
C PRO A 47 -11.26 21.01 10.38
N GLU A 48 -12.03 20.41 9.50
CA GLU A 48 -13.23 19.66 9.88
C GLU A 48 -12.88 18.57 10.90
N PRO A 49 -13.70 18.35 11.96
CA PRO A 49 -13.45 17.29 12.95
C PRO A 49 -13.40 15.87 12.33
N SER A 50 -14.21 15.62 11.31
CA SER A 50 -14.10 14.52 10.36
C SER A 50 -13.79 15.10 8.98
N ALA A 51 -13.28 14.31 8.05
CA ALA A 51 -13.04 14.77 6.67
C ALA A 51 -14.32 14.71 5.81
N ALA A 52 -15.46 15.16 6.33
CA ALA A 52 -16.79 14.97 5.73
C ALA A 52 -16.87 15.49 4.29
N SER A 53 -16.26 16.64 3.99
CA SER A 53 -16.23 17.19 2.64
C SER A 53 -15.47 16.30 1.65
N LEU A 54 -14.37 15.66 2.08
CA LEU A 54 -13.61 14.73 1.26
C LEU A 54 -14.35 13.39 1.13
N GLU A 55 -14.97 12.90 2.22
CA GLU A 55 -15.79 11.69 2.20
C GLU A 55 -16.96 11.79 1.20
N GLN A 56 -17.63 12.94 1.15
CA GLN A 56 -18.68 13.20 0.16
C GLN A 56 -18.16 13.12 -1.29
N MET A 57 -16.98 13.65 -1.57
CA MET A 57 -16.38 13.61 -2.91
C MET A 57 -16.00 12.17 -3.30
N ILE A 58 -15.38 11.42 -2.38
CA ILE A 58 -15.02 10.02 -2.60
C ILE A 58 -16.28 9.16 -2.83
N ALA A 59 -17.30 9.35 -2.00
CA ALA A 59 -18.56 8.64 -2.14
C ALA A 59 -19.21 8.86 -3.52
N LEU A 60 -19.21 10.10 -3.99
CA LEU A 60 -19.70 10.45 -5.33
C LEU A 60 -18.89 9.76 -6.44
N GLU A 61 -17.55 9.73 -6.32
CA GLU A 61 -16.66 9.04 -7.28
C GLU A 61 -16.93 7.53 -7.30
N CYS A 62 -17.12 6.93 -6.11
CA CYS A 62 -17.36 5.48 -5.95
C CYS A 62 -18.82 5.07 -6.25
N GLY A 63 -19.74 6.01 -6.38
CA GLY A 63 -21.18 5.73 -6.58
C GLY A 63 -21.85 5.10 -5.34
N ILE A 64 -21.42 5.50 -4.14
CA ILE A 64 -21.92 5.02 -2.84
C ILE A 64 -22.36 6.20 -1.97
N SER A 65 -22.88 5.92 -0.77
CA SER A 65 -23.32 6.97 0.17
C SER A 65 -22.14 7.51 1.01
N PRO A 66 -22.14 8.81 1.41
CA PRO A 66 -21.10 9.35 2.29
C PRO A 66 -20.96 8.67 3.66
N ASP A 67 -22.00 8.03 4.16
CA ASP A 67 -21.97 7.24 5.39
C ASP A 67 -21.36 5.84 5.21
N GLU A 68 -20.98 5.48 3.98
CA GLU A 68 -20.25 4.27 3.62
C GLU A 68 -18.74 4.53 3.38
N VAL A 69 -18.26 5.74 3.66
CA VAL A 69 -16.86 6.16 3.53
C VAL A 69 -16.34 6.70 4.86
N LEU A 70 -15.09 6.39 5.20
CA LEU A 70 -14.36 7.00 6.30
C LEU A 70 -12.94 7.33 5.87
N VAL A 71 -12.58 8.61 5.83
CA VAL A 71 -11.21 9.06 5.53
C VAL A 71 -10.32 8.90 6.77
N THR A 72 -9.10 8.40 6.55
CA THR A 72 -8.12 8.11 7.60
C THR A 72 -6.74 8.71 7.30
N SER A 73 -5.88 8.83 8.31
CA SER A 73 -4.52 9.32 8.17
C SER A 73 -3.60 8.26 7.52
N GLY A 74 -3.95 7.86 6.30
CA GLY A 74 -3.37 6.76 5.54
C GLY A 74 -3.97 5.41 5.91
N ALA A 75 -3.65 4.38 5.12
CA ALA A 75 -4.14 3.01 5.31
C ALA A 75 -3.73 2.42 6.68
N VAL A 76 -2.54 2.76 7.19
CA VAL A 76 -2.07 2.27 8.50
C VAL A 76 -2.98 2.74 9.64
N ASP A 77 -3.43 4.00 9.63
CA ASP A 77 -4.38 4.50 10.63
C ASP A 77 -5.71 3.72 10.57
N ALA A 78 -6.19 3.40 9.36
CA ALA A 78 -7.36 2.54 9.18
C ALA A 78 -7.15 1.13 9.75
N ILE A 79 -5.99 0.51 9.52
CA ILE A 79 -5.65 -0.82 10.04
C ILE A 79 -5.77 -0.83 11.57
N TYR A 80 -5.13 0.13 12.24
CA TYR A 80 -5.18 0.22 13.71
C TYR A 80 -6.58 0.56 14.23
N LEU A 81 -7.32 1.43 13.54
CA LEU A 81 -8.71 1.77 13.89
C LEU A 81 -9.62 0.54 13.82
N ILE A 82 -9.51 -0.27 12.76
CA ILE A 82 -10.30 -1.49 12.59
C ILE A 82 -9.92 -2.50 13.69
N ALA A 83 -8.64 -2.76 13.89
CA ALA A 83 -8.18 -3.67 14.93
C ALA A 83 -8.64 -3.21 16.34
N GLN A 84 -8.60 -1.91 16.62
CA GLN A 84 -9.12 -1.35 17.87
C GLN A 84 -10.63 -1.56 18.04
N THR A 85 -11.39 -1.28 16.98
CA THR A 85 -12.86 -1.32 17.00
C THR A 85 -13.37 -2.74 17.25
N TYR A 86 -12.74 -3.72 16.64
CA TYR A 86 -13.15 -5.12 16.70
C TYR A 86 -12.32 -5.97 17.68
N ARG A 87 -11.56 -5.34 18.60
CA ARG A 87 -10.68 -6.06 19.55
C ARG A 87 -11.38 -7.12 20.39
N HIS A 88 -12.69 -7.01 20.60
CA HIS A 88 -13.49 -7.95 21.39
C HIS A 88 -13.73 -9.29 20.66
N GLU A 89 -13.46 -9.37 19.37
CA GLU A 89 -13.52 -10.61 18.61
C GLU A 89 -12.39 -11.57 18.98
N GLY A 90 -11.26 -11.04 19.44
CA GLY A 90 -10.18 -11.78 20.10
C GLY A 90 -9.30 -12.62 19.19
N THR A 91 -9.71 -12.94 17.96
CA THR A 91 -8.96 -13.78 17.03
C THR A 91 -8.85 -13.14 15.65
N CYS A 92 -7.72 -13.37 14.96
CA CYS A 92 -7.52 -12.91 13.60
C CYS A 92 -6.84 -14.01 12.76
N HIS A 93 -7.05 -13.93 11.45
CA HIS A 93 -6.30 -14.66 10.43
C HIS A 93 -5.62 -13.64 9.51
N ILE A 94 -4.35 -13.86 9.19
CA ILE A 94 -3.57 -12.98 8.33
C ILE A 94 -2.99 -13.83 7.20
N LEU A 95 -3.37 -13.54 5.95
CA LEU A 95 -2.85 -14.27 4.79
C LEU A 95 -1.41 -13.85 4.52
N GLN A 96 -0.47 -14.69 4.93
CA GLN A 96 0.99 -14.47 4.81
C GLN A 96 1.56 -15.03 3.49
N PRO A 97 2.73 -14.53 3.01
CA PRO A 97 3.46 -13.35 3.47
C PRO A 97 2.74 -12.06 3.07
N THR A 98 2.64 -11.10 3.98
CA THR A 98 1.93 -9.86 3.70
C THR A 98 2.45 -8.67 4.53
N PHE A 99 1.81 -7.50 4.40
CA PHE A 99 2.21 -6.28 5.07
C PHE A 99 2.13 -6.41 6.59
N ARG A 100 3.24 -6.19 7.24
CA ARG A 100 3.44 -6.47 8.67
C ARG A 100 2.52 -5.68 9.61
N GLU A 101 1.99 -4.53 9.19
CA GLU A 101 1.14 -3.70 10.06
C GLU A 101 -0.15 -4.40 10.49
N TYR A 102 -0.65 -5.40 9.75
CA TYR A 102 -1.79 -6.20 10.20
C TYR A 102 -1.44 -7.02 11.45
N GLU A 103 -0.28 -7.68 11.42
CA GLU A 103 0.24 -8.45 12.56
C GLU A 103 0.54 -7.54 13.76
N ASP A 104 1.20 -6.40 13.52
CA ASP A 104 1.52 -5.44 14.56
C ASP A 104 0.26 -4.84 15.21
N ALA A 105 -0.76 -4.49 14.44
CA ALA A 105 -2.05 -4.00 14.94
C ALA A 105 -2.78 -5.09 15.75
N CYS A 106 -2.87 -6.31 15.22
CA CYS A 106 -3.47 -7.44 15.91
C CYS A 106 -2.77 -7.70 17.25
N ARG A 107 -1.45 -7.68 17.28
CA ARG A 107 -0.66 -7.86 18.51
C ARG A 107 -0.90 -6.74 19.52
N VAL A 108 -0.95 -5.48 19.08
CA VAL A 108 -1.21 -4.32 19.97
C VAL A 108 -2.56 -4.43 20.67
N PHE A 109 -3.58 -4.92 19.98
CA PHE A 109 -4.93 -5.05 20.51
C PHE A 109 -5.24 -6.44 21.07
N GLY A 110 -4.25 -7.33 21.18
CA GLY A 110 -4.33 -8.59 21.91
C GLY A 110 -5.03 -9.71 21.16
N TYR A 111 -5.07 -9.67 19.81
CA TYR A 111 -5.61 -10.77 19.03
C TYR A 111 -4.71 -12.00 19.08
N GLN A 112 -5.34 -13.16 19.02
CA GLN A 112 -4.69 -14.45 18.80
C GLN A 112 -4.85 -14.84 17.34
N GLU A 113 -3.77 -15.22 16.68
CA GLU A 113 -3.80 -15.68 15.30
C GLU A 113 -4.33 -17.11 15.21
N SER A 114 -5.25 -17.37 14.29
CA SER A 114 -5.89 -18.65 14.04
C SER A 114 -6.41 -18.69 12.60
N GLU A 115 -6.34 -19.84 11.93
CA GLU A 115 -6.88 -20.01 10.58
C GLU A 115 -8.38 -19.68 10.47
N ASP A 116 -9.14 -19.95 11.55
CA ASP A 116 -10.56 -19.61 11.66
C ASP A 116 -10.79 -18.30 12.43
N GLY A 117 -9.80 -17.40 12.43
CA GLY A 117 -9.88 -16.12 13.14
C GLY A 117 -11.12 -15.30 12.74
N ALA A 118 -11.71 -14.62 13.71
CA ALA A 118 -12.92 -13.81 13.47
C ALA A 118 -12.67 -12.69 12.44
N LEU A 119 -11.51 -12.03 12.53
CA LEU A 119 -11.05 -11.06 11.54
C LEU A 119 -10.10 -11.73 10.55
N CYS A 120 -10.34 -11.53 9.25
CA CYS A 120 -9.45 -11.98 8.19
C CYS A 120 -8.81 -10.76 7.50
N TRP A 121 -7.48 -10.69 7.49
CA TRP A 121 -6.70 -9.64 6.81
C TRP A 121 -6.14 -10.16 5.49
N LEU A 122 -6.52 -9.49 4.42
CA LEU A 122 -6.07 -9.78 3.06
C LEU A 122 -5.52 -8.51 2.41
N CYS A 123 -4.31 -8.54 1.89
CA CYS A 123 -3.78 -7.52 0.99
C CYS A 123 -4.02 -7.97 -0.46
N ASN A 124 -4.78 -7.21 -1.24
CA ASN A 124 -5.13 -7.58 -2.62
C ASN A 124 -5.27 -6.35 -3.52
N PRO A 125 -4.25 -6.03 -4.35
CA PRO A 125 -3.00 -6.76 -4.63
C PRO A 125 -2.07 -6.91 -3.43
N ASN A 126 -1.40 -8.08 -3.33
CA ASN A 126 -0.59 -8.41 -2.16
C ASN A 126 0.80 -7.75 -2.17
N ASN A 127 1.18 -7.17 -1.07
CA ASN A 127 2.54 -6.74 -0.79
C ASN A 127 3.17 -7.72 0.23
N PRO A 128 4.24 -8.50 -0.11
CA PRO A 128 5.28 -8.13 -1.08
C PRO A 128 5.24 -8.86 -2.42
N THR A 129 4.33 -9.79 -2.65
CA THR A 129 4.38 -10.73 -3.79
C THR A 129 3.91 -10.13 -5.11
N GLY A 130 2.96 -9.19 -5.07
CA GLY A 130 2.30 -8.66 -6.26
C GLY A 130 1.19 -9.54 -6.80
N ASP A 131 0.79 -10.59 -6.06
CA ASP A 131 -0.33 -11.46 -6.43
C ASP A 131 -1.67 -10.74 -6.31
N VAL A 132 -2.63 -11.18 -7.10
CA VAL A 132 -4.01 -10.71 -7.05
C VAL A 132 -4.95 -11.90 -7.01
N LEU A 133 -5.76 -11.99 -5.97
CA LEU A 133 -6.86 -12.93 -5.89
C LEU A 133 -8.07 -12.44 -6.67
N ALA A 134 -8.78 -13.37 -7.32
CA ALA A 134 -10.03 -13.07 -7.99
C ALA A 134 -11.12 -12.64 -6.99
N ALA A 135 -12.07 -11.81 -7.44
CA ALA A 135 -13.12 -11.29 -6.57
C ALA A 135 -13.97 -12.39 -5.91
N GLU A 136 -14.22 -13.50 -6.62
CA GLU A 136 -14.92 -14.67 -6.09
C GLU A 136 -14.17 -15.38 -4.96
N ASP A 137 -12.84 -15.50 -5.07
CA ASP A 137 -12.02 -16.11 -4.01
C ASP A 137 -11.97 -15.19 -2.78
N VAL A 138 -11.89 -13.86 -3.00
CA VAL A 138 -11.96 -12.87 -1.92
C VAL A 138 -13.30 -12.94 -1.20
N LEU A 139 -14.42 -13.05 -1.92
CA LEU A 139 -15.75 -13.15 -1.30
C LEU A 139 -15.95 -14.49 -0.58
N ALA A 140 -15.33 -15.57 -1.04
CA ALA A 140 -15.36 -16.86 -0.34
C ALA A 140 -14.68 -16.80 1.04
N LEU A 141 -13.66 -15.94 1.21
CA LEU A 141 -13.09 -15.65 2.54
C LEU A 141 -14.09 -14.94 3.45
N ALA A 142 -14.91 -14.03 2.92
CA ALA A 142 -15.94 -13.34 3.70
C ALA A 142 -17.02 -14.29 4.25
N GLU A 143 -17.26 -15.43 3.60
CA GLU A 143 -18.20 -16.45 4.08
C GLU A 143 -17.64 -17.28 5.24
N ARG A 144 -16.30 -17.32 5.39
CA ARG A 144 -15.62 -18.12 6.42
C ARG A 144 -15.30 -17.33 7.67
N HIS A 145 -15.23 -16.00 7.58
CA HIS A 145 -14.82 -15.12 8.66
C HIS A 145 -15.92 -14.13 9.02
N ARG A 146 -15.96 -13.71 10.27
CA ARG A 146 -16.94 -12.74 10.75
C ARG A 146 -16.75 -11.36 10.11
N LEU A 147 -15.50 -10.98 9.82
CA LEU A 147 -15.14 -9.75 9.15
C LEU A 147 -13.93 -9.98 8.26
N LEU A 148 -14.08 -9.69 6.97
CA LEU A 148 -12.99 -9.66 6.01
C LEU A 148 -12.53 -8.21 5.80
N ILE A 149 -11.25 -7.96 5.96
CA ILE A 149 -10.60 -6.69 5.65
C ILE A 149 -9.70 -6.90 4.43
N VAL A 150 -10.02 -6.23 3.33
CA VAL A 150 -9.27 -6.28 2.08
C VAL A 150 -8.52 -4.97 1.89
N ASP A 151 -7.21 -5.00 2.03
CA ASP A 151 -6.36 -3.84 1.74
C ASP A 151 -6.09 -3.76 0.24
N GLN A 152 -6.72 -2.80 -0.41
CA GLN A 152 -6.57 -2.50 -1.83
C GLN A 152 -5.65 -1.30 -2.08
N SER A 153 -4.65 -1.07 -1.22
CA SER A 153 -3.72 0.05 -1.37
C SER A 153 -3.03 0.11 -2.73
N TYR A 154 -2.97 -1.00 -3.44
CA TYR A 154 -2.36 -1.10 -4.78
C TYR A 154 -3.37 -1.32 -5.92
N GLU A 155 -4.64 -0.96 -5.71
CA GLU A 155 -5.71 -1.13 -6.71
C GLU A 155 -5.41 -0.44 -8.05
N ASP A 156 -4.77 0.72 -8.04
CA ASP A 156 -4.39 1.47 -9.24
C ASP A 156 -3.10 0.95 -9.92
N TYR A 157 -2.50 -0.12 -9.41
CA TYR A 157 -1.25 -0.71 -9.93
C TYR A 157 -1.45 -2.08 -10.57
N THR A 158 -2.68 -2.45 -10.85
CA THR A 158 -3.04 -3.69 -11.54
C THR A 158 -4.16 -3.46 -12.54
N VAL A 159 -4.18 -4.28 -13.60
CA VAL A 159 -5.32 -4.35 -14.53
C VAL A 159 -6.25 -5.52 -14.21
N ALA A 160 -5.90 -6.33 -13.21
CA ALA A 160 -6.75 -7.42 -12.75
C ALA A 160 -8.02 -6.85 -12.08
N PRO A 161 -9.20 -7.46 -12.31
CA PRO A 161 -10.42 -6.99 -11.69
C PRO A 161 -10.40 -7.21 -10.16
N LEU A 162 -10.75 -6.17 -9.43
CA LEU A 162 -10.84 -6.15 -7.97
C LEU A 162 -12.29 -5.89 -7.53
N LEU A 163 -12.56 -6.09 -6.23
CA LEU A 163 -13.82 -5.67 -5.63
C LEU A 163 -13.92 -4.13 -5.67
N ARG A 164 -15.09 -3.62 -6.06
CA ARG A 164 -15.38 -2.19 -6.02
C ARG A 164 -16.12 -1.84 -4.73
N PRO A 165 -16.05 -0.60 -4.25
CA PRO A 165 -16.85 -0.16 -3.10
C PRO A 165 -18.32 -0.54 -3.20
N ALA A 166 -18.96 -0.32 -4.36
CA ALA A 166 -20.37 -0.67 -4.59
C ALA A 166 -20.68 -2.17 -4.46
N ASP A 167 -19.69 -3.05 -4.61
CA ASP A 167 -19.87 -4.51 -4.49
C ASP A 167 -19.92 -4.96 -3.01
N VAL A 168 -19.44 -4.11 -2.07
CA VAL A 168 -19.28 -4.48 -0.66
C VAL A 168 -20.13 -3.69 0.32
N VAL A 169 -20.60 -2.47 -0.03
CA VAL A 169 -21.39 -1.63 0.91
C VAL A 169 -22.72 -2.25 1.34
N GLY A 170 -23.24 -3.20 0.58
CA GLY A 170 -24.40 -4.02 0.96
C GLY A 170 -24.07 -5.21 1.87
N ARG A 171 -22.81 -5.41 2.28
CA ARG A 171 -22.35 -6.53 3.11
C ARG A 171 -21.92 -6.05 4.49
N ASP A 172 -22.42 -6.67 5.55
CA ASP A 172 -22.11 -6.27 6.93
C ASP A 172 -20.82 -6.89 7.47
N ASN A 173 -20.01 -7.51 6.58
CA ASN A 173 -18.80 -8.23 7.00
C ASN A 173 -17.61 -8.04 6.04
N VAL A 174 -17.61 -7.01 5.18
CA VAL A 174 -16.48 -6.71 4.29
C VAL A 174 -16.09 -5.24 4.42
N ILE A 175 -14.80 -4.99 4.57
CA ILE A 175 -14.18 -3.66 4.57
C ILE A 175 -13.15 -3.61 3.45
N LEU A 176 -13.17 -2.57 2.62
CA LEU A 176 -12.06 -2.26 1.72
C LEU A 176 -11.25 -1.09 2.27
N LEU A 177 -9.93 -1.25 2.27
CA LEU A 177 -8.97 -0.18 2.57
C LEU A 177 -8.39 0.38 1.27
N HIS A 178 -8.28 1.70 1.18
CA HIS A 178 -7.79 2.41 0.01
C HIS A 178 -6.66 3.37 0.39
N SER A 179 -5.63 3.47 -0.44
CA SER A 179 -4.47 4.33 -0.17
C SER A 179 -4.33 5.45 -1.20
N MET A 180 -4.71 6.66 -0.84
CA MET A 180 -4.43 7.84 -1.65
C MET A 180 -2.92 8.10 -1.80
N THR A 181 -2.12 7.63 -0.85
CA THR A 181 -0.64 7.64 -0.92
C THR A 181 -0.13 6.98 -2.20
N LYS A 182 -0.69 5.83 -2.55
CA LYS A 182 -0.28 5.04 -3.71
C LYS A 182 -0.93 5.56 -4.99
N ARG A 183 -2.25 5.76 -4.96
CA ARG A 183 -3.04 6.24 -6.07
C ARG A 183 -2.50 7.53 -6.69
N TYR A 184 -2.03 8.47 -5.87
CA TYR A 184 -1.60 9.81 -6.28
C TYR A 184 -0.09 10.06 -6.10
N ALA A 185 0.68 9.08 -5.67
CA ALA A 185 2.11 9.22 -5.37
C ALA A 185 2.44 10.34 -4.37
N VAL A 186 1.65 10.45 -3.30
CA VAL A 186 1.74 11.51 -2.27
C VAL A 186 1.96 10.96 -0.86
N PRO A 187 3.05 10.22 -0.60
CA PRO A 187 3.25 9.53 0.68
C PRO A 187 3.31 10.46 1.88
N GLY A 188 3.80 11.69 1.70
CA GLY A 188 3.92 12.70 2.76
C GLY A 188 2.58 13.27 3.24
N LEU A 189 1.51 13.18 2.46
CA LEU A 189 0.19 13.70 2.84
C LEU A 189 -0.54 12.84 3.87
N ARG A 190 -0.20 11.55 3.99
CA ARG A 190 -0.85 10.63 4.93
C ARG A 190 -2.38 10.61 4.73
N LEU A 191 -2.84 10.20 3.56
CA LEU A 191 -4.26 10.05 3.23
C LEU A 191 -4.58 8.63 2.79
N GLY A 192 -5.69 8.11 3.30
CA GLY A 192 -6.34 6.86 2.91
C GLY A 192 -7.81 6.92 3.29
N TYR A 193 -8.55 5.91 2.93
CA TYR A 193 -9.94 5.80 3.32
C TYR A 193 -10.41 4.35 3.38
N VAL A 194 -11.52 4.15 4.04
CA VAL A 194 -12.23 2.87 4.18
C VAL A 194 -13.57 2.99 3.47
N THR A 195 -13.98 1.93 2.77
CA THR A 195 -15.35 1.78 2.29
C THR A 195 -15.95 0.48 2.84
N ALA A 196 -17.16 0.55 3.36
CA ALA A 196 -17.91 -0.57 3.94
C ALA A 196 -19.38 -0.19 4.09
N SER A 197 -20.23 -1.11 4.57
CA SER A 197 -21.61 -0.77 4.92
C SER A 197 -21.66 0.38 5.94
N SER A 198 -22.74 1.18 5.90
CA SER A 198 -22.94 2.30 6.82
C SER A 198 -22.92 1.85 8.30
N ALA A 199 -23.35 0.62 8.60
CA ALA A 199 -23.28 0.03 9.93
C ALA A 199 -21.82 -0.17 10.40
N ILE A 200 -20.95 -0.67 9.52
CA ILE A 200 -19.51 -0.82 9.81
C ILE A 200 -18.87 0.55 10.00
N ILE A 201 -19.12 1.49 9.07
CA ILE A 201 -18.55 2.85 9.13
C ILE A 201 -18.99 3.57 10.39
N SER A 202 -20.26 3.46 10.79
CA SER A 202 -20.76 4.03 12.06
C SER A 202 -19.99 3.49 13.26
N ARG A 203 -19.73 2.18 13.28
CA ARG A 203 -18.97 1.53 14.36
C ARG A 203 -17.50 1.98 14.41
N LEU A 204 -16.87 2.18 13.25
CA LEU A 204 -15.51 2.73 13.17
C LEU A 204 -15.47 4.18 13.67
N ARG A 205 -16.49 4.98 13.34
CA ARG A 205 -16.59 6.38 13.79
C ARG A 205 -16.66 6.54 15.31
N GLU A 206 -17.22 5.57 16.04
CA GLU A 206 -17.23 5.58 17.53
C GLU A 206 -15.82 5.58 18.14
N GLN A 207 -14.85 5.02 17.45
CA GLN A 207 -13.44 4.94 17.89
C GLN A 207 -12.53 5.94 17.15
N TYR A 208 -13.09 6.66 16.16
CA TYR A 208 -12.32 7.60 15.34
C TYR A 208 -11.96 8.87 16.13
N ARG A 209 -10.73 9.33 15.98
CA ARG A 209 -10.26 10.55 16.65
C ARG A 209 -10.62 11.78 15.83
N PRO A 210 -11.26 12.81 16.42
CA PRO A 210 -11.51 14.05 15.71
C PRO A 210 -10.19 14.71 15.28
N TRP A 211 -10.22 15.43 14.15
CA TRP A 211 -9.07 16.13 13.55
C TRP A 211 -7.89 15.21 13.18
N ALA A 212 -8.13 13.95 12.87
CA ALA A 212 -7.08 13.02 12.44
C ALA A 212 -6.42 13.46 11.12
N ILE A 213 -7.15 14.18 10.25
CA ILE A 213 -6.66 14.71 8.98
C ILE A 213 -6.29 16.17 9.14
N ASN A 214 -5.03 16.50 8.84
CA ASN A 214 -4.57 17.88 8.90
C ASN A 214 -5.14 18.72 7.74
N ALA A 215 -5.16 20.05 7.91
CA ALA A 215 -5.80 20.98 6.98
C ALA A 215 -5.22 20.89 5.56
N LEU A 216 -3.90 20.80 5.41
CA LEU A 216 -3.27 20.74 4.08
C LEU A 216 -3.53 19.38 3.39
N SER A 217 -3.55 18.28 4.14
CA SER A 217 -3.92 16.97 3.60
C SER A 217 -5.38 16.96 3.14
N LEU A 218 -6.29 17.58 3.89
CA LEU A 218 -7.69 17.70 3.49
C LEU A 218 -7.83 18.50 2.18
N GLU A 219 -7.16 19.65 2.07
CA GLU A 219 -7.15 20.46 0.86
C GLU A 219 -6.55 19.68 -0.33
N ALA A 220 -5.42 19.00 -0.12
CA ALA A 220 -4.80 18.17 -1.15
C ALA A 220 -5.72 17.03 -1.59
N GLY A 221 -6.34 16.32 -0.64
CA GLY A 221 -7.26 15.22 -0.94
C GLY A 221 -8.44 15.66 -1.80
N LYS A 222 -9.09 16.77 -1.44
CA LYS A 222 -10.19 17.35 -2.26
C LYS A 222 -9.72 17.70 -3.67
N TRP A 223 -8.56 18.34 -3.79
CA TRP A 223 -8.01 18.73 -5.09
C TRP A 223 -7.68 17.51 -5.98
N LEU A 224 -7.11 16.45 -5.39
CA LEU A 224 -6.75 15.22 -6.10
C LEU A 224 -8.00 14.48 -6.60
N VAL A 225 -8.99 14.28 -5.74
CA VAL A 225 -10.26 13.62 -6.10
C VAL A 225 -11.00 14.40 -7.19
N GLN A 226 -11.07 15.74 -7.06
CA GLN A 226 -11.74 16.59 -8.05
C GLN A 226 -11.13 16.47 -9.46
N ARG A 227 -9.84 16.17 -9.56
CA ARG A 227 -9.16 16.03 -10.85
C ARG A 227 -9.34 14.66 -11.50
N GLY A 228 -9.67 13.63 -10.73
CA GLY A 228 -9.95 12.29 -11.24
C GLY A 228 -8.76 11.62 -11.96
N VAL A 229 -7.51 12.04 -11.68
CA VAL A 229 -6.31 11.48 -12.30
C VAL A 229 -5.51 10.67 -11.28
N THR A 230 -5.00 9.53 -11.71
CA THR A 230 -4.07 8.71 -10.91
C THR A 230 -2.62 9.11 -11.18
N ALA A 231 -1.70 8.63 -10.34
CA ALA A 231 -0.26 8.86 -10.51
C ALA A 231 0.29 8.28 -11.82
N ILE A 232 -0.31 7.19 -12.31
CA ILE A 232 0.21 6.44 -13.47
C ILE A 232 -0.62 6.79 -14.72
N PRO A 233 -0.03 7.52 -15.68
CA PRO A 233 -0.77 7.95 -16.87
C PRO A 233 -1.03 6.80 -17.87
N ASP A 234 -0.18 5.78 -17.90
CA ASP A 234 -0.29 4.61 -18.79
C ASP A 234 0.10 3.33 -18.00
N LEU A 235 -0.89 2.78 -17.31
CA LEU A 235 -0.70 1.57 -16.50
C LEU A 235 -0.29 0.34 -17.35
N PRO A 236 -0.89 0.04 -18.51
CA PRO A 236 -0.47 -1.10 -19.32
C PRO A 236 1.00 -1.05 -19.73
N SER A 237 1.48 0.09 -20.20
CA SER A 237 2.91 0.27 -20.55
C SER A 237 3.82 0.14 -19.32
N TYR A 238 3.41 0.64 -18.18
CA TYR A 238 4.17 0.51 -16.95
C TYR A 238 4.25 -0.94 -16.45
N LEU A 239 3.17 -1.72 -16.55
CA LEU A 239 3.18 -3.14 -16.24
C LEU A 239 4.00 -3.96 -17.26
N ALA A 240 3.98 -3.60 -18.54
CA ALA A 240 4.85 -4.22 -19.53
C ALA A 240 6.33 -4.01 -19.21
N GLU A 241 6.70 -2.82 -18.72
CA GLU A 241 8.05 -2.54 -18.23
C GLU A 241 8.40 -3.36 -16.98
N THR A 242 7.44 -3.61 -16.10
CA THR A 242 7.63 -4.53 -14.97
C THR A 242 7.98 -5.94 -15.43
N GLN A 243 7.28 -6.45 -16.44
CA GLN A 243 7.59 -7.78 -16.99
C GLN A 243 8.95 -7.81 -17.69
N ARG A 244 9.34 -6.72 -18.38
CA ARG A 244 10.68 -6.60 -18.96
C ARG A 244 11.77 -6.65 -17.89
N LEU A 245 11.63 -5.87 -16.82
CA LEU A 245 12.57 -5.87 -15.69
C LEU A 245 12.70 -7.25 -15.05
N ARG A 246 11.57 -7.93 -14.82
CA ARG A 246 11.56 -9.31 -14.30
C ARG A 246 12.34 -10.28 -15.22
N ALA A 247 12.08 -10.22 -16.52
CA ALA A 247 12.77 -11.07 -17.48
C ALA A 247 14.29 -10.85 -17.44
N MET A 248 14.73 -9.59 -17.42
CA MET A 248 16.16 -9.25 -17.32
C MET A 248 16.80 -9.76 -16.02
N LEU A 249 16.10 -9.67 -14.88
CA LEU A 249 16.60 -10.18 -13.61
C LEU A 249 16.70 -11.70 -13.59
N ASN A 250 15.78 -12.41 -14.23
CA ASN A 250 15.83 -13.87 -14.35
C ASN A 250 16.98 -14.37 -15.26
N GLU A 251 17.60 -13.52 -16.08
CA GLU A 251 18.83 -13.84 -16.80
C GLU A 251 20.10 -13.71 -15.93
N VAL A 252 19.98 -13.12 -14.72
CA VAL A 252 21.10 -12.96 -13.81
C VAL A 252 21.27 -14.23 -12.99
N GLU A 253 22.45 -14.86 -13.05
CA GLU A 253 22.72 -16.10 -12.32
C GLU A 253 22.49 -15.94 -10.83
N GLY A 254 21.68 -16.82 -10.23
CA GLY A 254 21.38 -16.83 -8.80
C GLY A 254 20.31 -15.85 -8.34
N ILE A 255 19.71 -15.09 -9.26
CA ILE A 255 18.51 -14.30 -9.02
C ILE A 255 17.28 -15.03 -9.55
N GLU A 256 16.19 -15.00 -8.83
CA GLU A 256 14.88 -15.46 -9.24
C GLU A 256 13.86 -14.33 -8.97
N ALA A 257 13.28 -13.77 -10.02
CA ALA A 257 12.23 -12.76 -9.93
C ALA A 257 10.86 -13.42 -10.13
N HIS A 258 10.04 -13.42 -9.07
CA HIS A 258 8.75 -14.11 -9.04
C HIS A 258 7.70 -13.42 -9.92
N ASP A 259 6.62 -14.13 -10.21
CA ASP A 259 5.48 -13.59 -10.96
C ASP A 259 4.80 -12.44 -10.21
N THR A 260 4.18 -11.53 -10.95
CA THR A 260 3.43 -10.41 -10.38
C THR A 260 2.37 -9.91 -11.35
N LEU A 261 1.30 -9.35 -10.79
CA LEU A 261 0.25 -8.62 -11.50
C LEU A 261 0.27 -7.11 -11.18
N THR A 262 1.34 -6.64 -10.54
CA THR A 262 1.51 -5.23 -10.14
C THR A 262 2.82 -4.64 -10.66
N ASN A 263 3.16 -3.42 -10.22
CA ASN A 263 4.42 -2.74 -10.52
C ASN A 263 5.58 -3.16 -9.63
N PHE A 264 5.39 -4.11 -8.74
CA PHE A 264 6.44 -4.62 -7.85
C PHE A 264 6.36 -6.15 -7.77
N PHE A 265 7.47 -6.76 -7.42
CA PHE A 265 7.59 -8.21 -7.31
C PHE A 265 8.65 -8.61 -6.31
N LEU A 266 8.48 -9.82 -5.78
CA LEU A 266 9.44 -10.47 -4.92
C LEU A 266 10.56 -11.11 -5.75
N CYS A 267 11.79 -11.03 -5.22
CA CYS A 267 12.95 -11.72 -5.76
C CYS A 267 13.64 -12.56 -4.69
N THR A 268 14.35 -13.59 -5.12
CA THR A 268 15.31 -14.33 -4.31
C THR A 268 16.73 -14.19 -4.84
N ILE A 269 17.71 -14.14 -3.94
CA ILE A 269 19.14 -14.22 -4.27
C ILE A 269 19.76 -15.41 -3.57
N ARG A 270 20.51 -16.26 -4.29
CA ARG A 270 21.04 -17.54 -3.76
C ARG A 270 22.39 -17.38 -3.05
N GLN A 271 23.28 -16.51 -3.55
CA GLN A 271 24.68 -16.44 -3.12
C GLN A 271 24.90 -15.64 -1.83
N THR A 272 23.92 -14.80 -1.45
CA THR A 272 24.05 -13.87 -0.33
C THR A 272 22.70 -13.58 0.31
N THR A 273 22.63 -12.62 1.22
CA THR A 273 21.38 -12.14 1.81
C THR A 273 20.89 -10.86 1.15
N ALA A 274 19.58 -10.64 1.17
CA ALA A 274 18.94 -9.43 0.70
C ALA A 274 19.50 -8.16 1.38
N ALA A 275 19.79 -8.25 2.68
CA ALA A 275 20.40 -7.16 3.44
C ALA A 275 21.76 -6.75 2.86
N ARG A 276 22.65 -7.72 2.56
CA ARG A 276 23.97 -7.41 1.96
C ARG A 276 23.85 -6.82 0.55
N LEU A 277 22.95 -7.35 -0.27
CA LEU A 277 22.69 -6.80 -1.59
C LEU A 277 22.18 -5.36 -1.48
N LYS A 278 21.24 -5.09 -0.57
CA LYS A 278 20.70 -3.75 -0.32
C LYS A 278 21.80 -2.76 0.05
N GLU A 279 22.66 -3.09 1.02
CA GLU A 279 23.76 -2.22 1.44
C GLU A 279 24.73 -1.93 0.28
N TYR A 280 25.11 -2.96 -0.48
CA TYR A 280 25.97 -2.79 -1.65
C TYR A 280 25.33 -1.83 -2.67
N LEU A 281 24.08 -2.07 -3.06
CA LEU A 281 23.39 -1.24 -4.03
C LEU A 281 23.24 0.21 -3.54
N ALA A 282 22.94 0.40 -2.26
CA ALA A 282 22.77 1.73 -1.68
C ALA A 282 24.10 2.52 -1.66
N HIS A 283 25.19 1.90 -1.18
CA HIS A 283 26.46 2.58 -1.01
C HIS A 283 27.24 2.76 -2.31
N GLU A 284 27.30 1.73 -3.16
CA GLU A 284 28.14 1.77 -4.38
C GLU A 284 27.39 2.40 -5.58
N HIS A 285 26.06 2.27 -5.63
CA HIS A 285 25.28 2.69 -6.80
C HIS A 285 24.21 3.75 -6.51
N GLY A 286 23.93 4.06 -5.23
CA GLY A 286 22.84 4.94 -4.84
C GLY A 286 21.46 4.37 -5.19
N ILE A 287 21.32 3.03 -5.15
CA ILE A 287 20.09 2.30 -5.46
C ILE A 287 19.52 1.69 -4.21
N LEU A 288 18.28 2.02 -3.86
CA LEU A 288 17.61 1.46 -2.70
C LEU A 288 16.59 0.40 -3.11
N ILE A 289 16.75 -0.82 -2.60
CA ILE A 289 15.77 -1.91 -2.72
C ILE A 289 15.15 -2.25 -1.36
N ARG A 290 14.08 -3.04 -1.35
CA ARG A 290 13.44 -3.51 -0.11
C ARG A 290 13.98 -4.87 0.29
N ASP A 291 14.70 -4.96 1.41
CA ASP A 291 14.98 -6.22 2.10
C ASP A 291 13.65 -6.79 2.66
N ALA A 292 13.18 -7.91 2.11
CA ALA A 292 11.92 -8.54 2.46
C ALA A 292 12.08 -9.66 3.52
N SER A 293 13.24 -9.82 4.11
CA SER A 293 13.52 -10.89 5.08
C SER A 293 12.66 -10.83 6.35
N ASN A 294 12.10 -9.67 6.66
CA ASN A 294 11.25 -9.44 7.83
C ASN A 294 9.75 -9.67 7.59
N PHE A 295 9.34 -10.09 6.40
CA PHE A 295 7.97 -10.55 6.18
C PHE A 295 7.82 -11.98 6.71
N THR A 296 6.75 -12.23 7.48
CA THR A 296 6.46 -13.58 8.00
C THR A 296 6.35 -14.57 6.86
N GLY A 297 7.06 -15.70 6.96
CA GLY A 297 7.13 -16.73 5.91
C GLY A 297 8.23 -16.53 4.87
N LEU A 298 8.94 -15.39 4.85
CA LEU A 298 10.09 -15.17 3.96
C LEU A 298 11.42 -15.44 4.67
N THR A 299 12.49 -15.51 3.89
CA THR A 299 13.85 -15.83 4.36
C THR A 299 14.81 -14.66 4.14
N PRO A 300 16.02 -14.67 4.72
CA PRO A 300 17.04 -13.62 4.49
C PRO A 300 17.47 -13.44 3.03
N HIS A 301 17.02 -14.30 2.13
CA HIS A 301 17.34 -14.23 0.71
C HIS A 301 16.30 -13.48 -0.13
N HIS A 302 15.18 -13.09 0.46
CA HIS A 302 14.09 -12.41 -0.25
C HIS A 302 14.25 -10.89 -0.22
N PHE A 303 14.07 -10.28 -1.37
CA PHE A 303 13.98 -8.83 -1.53
C PHE A 303 12.85 -8.47 -2.48
N ARG A 304 12.35 -7.25 -2.40
CA ARG A 304 11.30 -6.73 -3.28
C ARG A 304 11.82 -5.54 -4.06
N ILE A 305 11.41 -5.48 -5.32
CA ILE A 305 11.70 -4.39 -6.26
C ILE A 305 10.38 -3.81 -6.75
N ALA A 306 10.27 -2.47 -6.79
CA ALA A 306 9.22 -1.76 -7.50
C ALA A 306 9.79 -1.15 -8.79
N THR A 307 9.12 -1.37 -9.91
CA THR A 307 9.53 -0.87 -11.23
C THR A 307 9.65 0.65 -11.24
N GLN A 308 10.69 1.14 -11.90
CA GLN A 308 10.94 2.56 -12.13
C GLN A 308 10.97 2.85 -13.65
N SER A 309 11.64 3.91 -14.07
CA SER A 309 11.84 4.18 -15.50
C SER A 309 12.73 3.09 -16.16
N PRO A 310 12.62 2.86 -17.47
CA PRO A 310 13.45 1.88 -18.17
C PRO A 310 14.95 2.05 -17.92
N ALA A 311 15.45 3.29 -17.92
CA ALA A 311 16.86 3.57 -17.70
C ALA A 311 17.31 3.22 -16.27
N GLU A 312 16.46 3.49 -15.25
CA GLU A 312 16.74 3.12 -13.86
C GLU A 312 16.69 1.60 -13.68
N ASN A 313 15.74 0.94 -14.34
CA ASN A 313 15.63 -0.52 -14.31
C ASN A 313 16.87 -1.20 -14.92
N ASP A 314 17.36 -0.69 -16.05
CA ASP A 314 18.60 -1.18 -16.68
C ASP A 314 19.82 -0.97 -15.77
N ALA A 315 19.90 0.17 -15.08
CA ALA A 315 20.97 0.46 -14.13
C ALA A 315 20.93 -0.49 -12.91
N LEU A 316 19.73 -0.79 -12.41
CA LEU A 316 19.56 -1.77 -11.31
C LEU A 316 20.04 -3.15 -11.71
N VAL A 317 19.64 -3.65 -12.89
CA VAL A 317 20.05 -4.97 -13.39
C VAL A 317 21.57 -5.04 -13.55
N ALA A 318 22.19 -4.02 -14.15
CA ALA A 318 23.64 -3.95 -14.29
C ALA A 318 24.37 -3.96 -12.93
N ALA A 319 23.86 -3.25 -11.93
CA ALA A 319 24.43 -3.22 -10.59
C ALA A 319 24.31 -4.58 -9.88
N ILE A 320 23.18 -5.28 -10.01
CA ILE A 320 22.99 -6.63 -9.46
C ILE A 320 23.91 -7.63 -10.16
N MET A 321 24.04 -7.57 -11.50
CA MET A 321 24.98 -8.42 -12.24
C MET A 321 26.41 -8.23 -11.74
N ASN A 322 26.87 -7.00 -11.56
CA ASN A 322 28.22 -6.70 -11.05
C ASN A 322 28.41 -7.27 -9.64
N TYR A 323 27.40 -7.25 -8.79
CA TYR A 323 27.47 -7.82 -7.44
C TYR A 323 27.60 -9.35 -7.45
N VAL A 324 26.87 -10.02 -8.33
CA VAL A 324 26.86 -11.49 -8.40
C VAL A 324 28.13 -12.05 -9.04
N LEU A 325 28.78 -11.29 -9.95
CA LEU A 325 30.01 -11.69 -10.64
C LEU A 325 31.29 -11.50 -9.81
N ASN A 326 31.24 -10.70 -8.72
CA ASN A 326 32.37 -10.41 -7.84
C ASN A 326 32.26 -11.12 -6.48
#